data_d8f8f874a87aef824cb9f06cdb1195b5
#
_entry.id   d8f8f874a87aef824cb9f06cdb1195b5
#
_cell.length_a   1.000
_cell.length_b   1.000
_cell.length_c   1.000
_cell.angle_alpha   90.00
_cell.angle_beta   90.00
_cell.angle_gamma   90.00
#
_symmetry.space_group_name_H-M   'P 1'
#
loop_
_entity.id
_entity.type
_entity.pdbx_description
1 polymer ?
#
loop_
_entity_poly.entity_id
_entity_poly.type
_entity_poly.pdbx_seq_one_letter_code
_entity_poly.pdbx_strand_id
1 'polypeptide(L)'
;MTMISTDLAGLYPEHLTRLQQHYSEAAILAGCAGVLIASGTLQPCFLDDHHYPFAVNPHFKAWLPLTDVPDSFLLIRNGQKPRLLFSQPEDYWHMTPAAPQGFWVEHWEIQSIQSLQDAQRLVLDPQNLLFIGEQVDLAREWGISAINTPAALSALHYERAYKTTYEIACLRQANQIAVKGHSVAETGFRAGQSEFEIAHAYLGAIQHREQQAPYGAIVAQN
;
A
#
# COMPACT_ATOMS: atom_id res chain seq x y z
N MET A 1 27.04 -15.69 -1.43
CA MET A 1 26.62 -14.71 -0.42
C MET A 1 25.32 -15.24 0.19
N THR A 2 25.40 -15.75 1.43
CA THR A 2 24.29 -16.38 2.13
C THR A 2 23.20 -15.33 2.35
N MET A 3 22.02 -15.55 1.80
CA MET A 3 20.86 -14.69 2.10
C MET A 3 20.55 -14.84 3.59
N ILE A 4 20.74 -13.79 4.35
CA ILE A 4 20.27 -13.73 5.72
C ILE A 4 18.74 -13.71 5.60
N SER A 5 18.09 -14.81 5.96
CA SER A 5 16.64 -14.85 6.09
C SER A 5 16.28 -13.87 7.20
N THR A 6 15.75 -12.72 6.84
CA THR A 6 15.25 -11.76 7.82
C THR A 6 13.88 -12.24 8.28
N ASP A 7 13.72 -12.46 9.55
CA ASP A 7 12.45 -12.85 10.16
C ASP A 7 11.48 -11.64 10.16
N LEU A 8 10.82 -11.43 9.03
CA LEU A 8 9.81 -10.37 8.91
C LEU A 8 8.60 -10.62 9.82
N ALA A 9 8.27 -11.89 10.08
CA ALA A 9 7.16 -12.26 10.94
C ALA A 9 7.41 -11.81 12.38
N GLY A 10 8.62 -12.04 12.90
CA GLY A 10 8.98 -11.62 14.27
C GLY A 10 9.11 -10.09 14.45
N LEU A 11 9.38 -9.35 13.35
CA LEU A 11 9.50 -7.89 13.39
C LEU A 11 8.16 -7.15 13.21
N TYR A 12 7.15 -7.81 12.63
CA TYR A 12 5.90 -7.17 12.27
C TYR A 12 5.04 -6.68 13.45
N PRO A 13 4.94 -7.39 14.59
CA PRO A 13 4.13 -6.94 15.73
C PRO A 13 4.56 -5.59 16.30
N GLU A 14 5.88 -5.34 16.43
CA GLU A 14 6.41 -4.05 16.89
C GLU A 14 6.08 -2.93 15.89
N HIS A 15 6.26 -3.20 14.59
CA HIS A 15 5.89 -2.28 13.52
C HIS A 15 4.41 -1.91 13.58
N LEU A 16 3.53 -2.91 13.72
CA LEU A 16 2.10 -2.71 13.83
C LEU A 16 1.72 -1.84 15.04
N THR A 17 2.32 -2.12 16.20
CA THR A 17 2.12 -1.33 17.43
C THR A 17 2.49 0.13 17.21
N ARG A 18 3.63 0.39 16.57
CA ARG A 18 4.08 1.76 16.28
C ARG A 18 3.15 2.48 15.31
N LEU A 19 2.70 1.80 14.26
CA LEU A 19 1.71 2.38 13.34
C LEU A 19 0.40 2.70 14.06
N GLN A 20 -0.12 1.79 14.89
CA GLN A 20 -1.33 2.03 15.67
C GLN A 20 -1.21 3.28 16.54
N GLN A 21 -0.07 3.47 17.20
CA GLN A 21 0.19 4.67 18.00
C GLN A 21 0.13 5.94 17.13
N HIS A 22 0.93 6.01 16.05
CA HIS A 22 1.02 7.21 15.21
C HIS A 22 -0.32 7.56 14.55
N TYR A 23 -1.07 6.56 14.09
CA TYR A 23 -2.38 6.81 13.47
C TYR A 23 -3.45 7.17 14.51
N SER A 24 -3.35 6.68 15.75
CA SER A 24 -4.21 7.13 16.85
C SER A 24 -3.94 8.59 17.22
N GLU A 25 -2.68 9.00 17.29
CA GLU A 25 -2.27 10.40 17.51
C GLU A 25 -2.77 11.30 16.38
N ALA A 26 -2.65 10.87 15.12
CA ALA A 26 -3.17 11.60 13.97
C ALA A 26 -4.70 11.72 13.99
N ALA A 27 -5.43 10.69 14.42
CA ALA A 27 -6.88 10.75 14.61
C ALA A 27 -7.25 11.81 15.67
N ILE A 28 -6.56 11.83 16.80
CA ILE A 28 -6.76 12.83 17.87
C ILE A 28 -6.53 14.25 17.35
N LEU A 29 -5.46 14.48 16.56
CA LEU A 29 -5.21 15.78 15.92
C LEU A 29 -6.33 16.22 14.98
N ALA A 30 -7.05 15.27 14.39
CA ALA A 30 -8.21 15.53 13.54
C ALA A 30 -9.53 15.61 14.33
N GLY A 31 -9.52 15.46 15.67
CA GLY A 31 -10.71 15.41 16.51
C GLY A 31 -11.51 14.12 16.37
N CYS A 32 -10.87 13.02 15.97
CA CYS A 32 -11.49 11.73 15.65
C CYS A 32 -11.04 10.62 16.61
N ALA A 33 -11.84 9.56 16.69
CA ALA A 33 -11.57 8.38 17.51
C ALA A 33 -10.90 7.22 16.75
N GLY A 34 -10.72 7.36 15.45
CA GLY A 34 -10.08 6.34 14.61
C GLY A 34 -9.77 6.84 13.20
N VAL A 35 -9.20 5.96 12.40
CA VAL A 35 -8.80 6.26 11.02
C VAL A 35 -9.39 5.20 10.09
N LEU A 36 -9.90 5.65 8.94
CA LEU A 36 -10.26 4.82 7.80
C LEU A 36 -9.30 5.14 6.66
N ILE A 37 -8.53 4.15 6.22
CA ILE A 37 -7.55 4.30 5.13
C ILE A 37 -8.05 3.52 3.93
N ALA A 38 -8.30 4.19 2.82
CA ALA A 38 -8.64 3.53 1.56
C ALA A 38 -7.39 3.07 0.83
N SER A 39 -7.44 1.90 0.21
CA SER A 39 -6.36 1.41 -0.66
C SER A 39 -6.23 2.18 -1.96
N GLY A 40 -7.31 2.80 -2.42
CA GLY A 40 -7.49 3.39 -3.74
C GLY A 40 -8.53 2.64 -4.54
N THR A 41 -8.87 3.15 -5.72
CA THR A 41 -9.80 2.52 -6.67
C THR A 41 -9.20 2.50 -8.07
N LEU A 42 -9.65 1.58 -8.91
CA LEU A 42 -9.29 1.54 -10.32
C LEU A 42 -9.86 2.77 -11.04
N GLN A 43 -9.02 3.46 -11.80
CA GLN A 43 -9.42 4.62 -12.60
C GLN A 43 -9.61 4.21 -14.05
N PRO A 44 -10.83 4.27 -14.62
CA PRO A 44 -11.04 3.93 -16.03
C PRO A 44 -10.37 4.95 -16.95
N CYS A 45 -9.83 4.47 -18.05
CA CYS A 45 -9.39 5.32 -19.14
C CYS A 45 -10.59 5.98 -19.81
N PHE A 46 -10.41 7.21 -20.29
CA PHE A 46 -11.51 7.96 -20.92
C PHE A 46 -12.06 7.24 -22.15
N LEU A 47 -13.36 6.93 -22.14
CA LEU A 47 -14.09 6.20 -23.18
C LEU A 47 -13.51 4.82 -23.55
N ASP A 48 -12.89 4.15 -22.59
CA ASP A 48 -12.27 2.84 -22.78
C ASP A 48 -12.69 1.89 -21.62
N ASP A 49 -12.63 0.59 -21.85
CA ASP A 49 -12.85 -0.46 -20.85
C ASP A 49 -11.57 -0.80 -20.05
N HIS A 50 -10.42 -0.20 -20.42
CA HIS A 50 -9.17 -0.32 -19.69
C HIS A 50 -9.11 0.63 -18.48
N HIS A 51 -8.26 0.27 -17.53
CA HIS A 51 -7.95 1.11 -16.38
C HIS A 51 -6.50 1.58 -16.44
N TYR A 52 -6.24 2.76 -15.88
CA TYR A 52 -4.87 3.16 -15.56
C TYR A 52 -4.26 2.17 -14.57
N PRO A 53 -2.91 2.01 -14.57
CA PRO A 53 -2.24 1.14 -13.61
C PRO A 53 -2.61 1.51 -12.17
N PHE A 54 -3.08 0.53 -11.40
CA PHE A 54 -3.42 0.73 -9.99
C PHE A 54 -2.16 0.95 -9.17
N ALA A 55 -2.19 1.95 -8.31
CA ALA A 55 -1.16 2.21 -7.32
C ALA A 55 -1.81 2.31 -5.94
N VAL A 56 -1.51 1.34 -5.06
CA VAL A 56 -2.06 1.33 -3.71
C VAL A 56 -1.62 2.57 -2.92
N ASN A 57 -2.55 3.14 -2.15
CA ASN A 57 -2.29 4.26 -1.25
C ASN A 57 -1.07 3.97 -0.34
N PRO A 58 -0.03 4.85 -0.31
CA PRO A 58 1.16 4.65 0.51
C PRO A 58 0.87 4.49 2.01
N HIS A 59 -0.20 5.13 2.52
CA HIS A 59 -0.64 4.94 3.90
C HIS A 59 -1.21 3.54 4.14
N PHE A 60 -1.95 2.97 3.19
CA PHE A 60 -2.43 1.59 3.24
C PHE A 60 -1.25 0.60 3.18
N LYS A 61 -0.36 0.79 2.22
CA LYS A 61 0.82 -0.07 2.02
C LYS A 61 1.78 -0.11 3.22
N ALA A 62 1.80 0.94 4.04
CA ALA A 62 2.62 0.95 5.26
C ALA A 62 2.20 -0.12 6.27
N TRP A 63 0.92 -0.51 6.28
CA TRP A 63 0.38 -1.50 7.21
C TRP A 63 0.49 -2.93 6.71
N LEU A 64 0.24 -3.15 5.42
CA LEU A 64 0.06 -4.48 4.83
C LEU A 64 0.90 -4.66 3.56
N PRO A 65 1.48 -5.85 3.34
CA PRO A 65 2.21 -6.16 2.12
C PRO A 65 1.25 -6.49 0.95
N LEU A 66 0.17 -5.71 0.81
CA LEU A 66 -0.82 -5.85 -0.26
C LEU A 66 -0.71 -4.65 -1.21
N THR A 67 -0.54 -4.91 -2.49
CA THR A 67 -0.30 -3.88 -3.51
C THR A 67 -1.31 -3.85 -4.65
N ASP A 68 -2.16 -4.89 -4.76
CA ASP A 68 -3.17 -5.03 -5.80
C ASP A 68 -4.51 -5.39 -5.15
N VAL A 69 -5.09 -4.41 -4.46
CA VAL A 69 -6.30 -4.57 -3.63
C VAL A 69 -7.18 -3.31 -3.71
N PRO A 70 -7.66 -2.94 -4.92
CA PRO A 70 -8.53 -1.78 -5.06
C PRO A 70 -9.78 -1.94 -4.19
N ASP A 71 -10.38 -0.81 -3.80
CA ASP A 71 -11.61 -0.73 -3.02
C ASP A 71 -11.60 -1.49 -1.68
N SER A 72 -10.40 -1.65 -1.10
CA SER A 72 -10.20 -2.20 0.24
C SER A 72 -9.93 -1.08 1.25
N PHE A 73 -10.24 -1.34 2.53
CA PHE A 73 -10.10 -0.31 3.56
C PHE A 73 -9.47 -0.88 4.83
N LEU A 74 -8.66 -0.06 5.51
CA LEU A 74 -8.19 -0.34 6.86
C LEU A 74 -8.97 0.52 7.85
N LEU A 75 -9.59 -0.11 8.83
CA LEU A 75 -10.24 0.57 9.93
C LEU A 75 -9.41 0.39 11.20
N ILE A 76 -8.87 1.50 11.70
CA ILE A 76 -7.98 1.55 12.85
C ILE A 76 -8.69 2.33 13.95
N ARG A 77 -8.91 1.67 15.09
CA ARG A 77 -9.50 2.30 16.30
C ARG A 77 -8.59 2.04 17.49
N ASN A 78 -8.45 3.05 18.34
CA ASN A 78 -7.61 2.94 19.52
C ASN A 78 -8.05 1.77 20.42
N GLY A 79 -7.09 0.96 20.88
CA GLY A 79 -7.34 -0.17 21.76
C GLY A 79 -8.08 -1.37 21.12
N GLN A 80 -8.29 -1.35 19.80
CA GLN A 80 -8.91 -2.45 19.07
C GLN A 80 -7.92 -3.11 18.11
N LYS A 81 -8.16 -4.38 17.82
CA LYS A 81 -7.44 -5.08 16.74
C LYS A 81 -7.77 -4.38 15.42
N PRO A 82 -6.77 -4.05 14.59
CA PRO A 82 -7.02 -3.38 13.32
C PRO A 82 -7.82 -4.29 12.39
N ARG A 83 -8.71 -3.69 11.60
CA ARG A 83 -9.60 -4.40 10.69
C ARG A 83 -9.26 -4.09 9.23
N LEU A 84 -9.17 -5.14 8.42
CA LEU A 84 -9.09 -5.06 6.96
C LEU A 84 -10.47 -5.39 6.37
N LEU A 85 -11.10 -4.44 5.71
CA LEU A 85 -12.24 -4.66 4.82
C LEU A 85 -11.65 -4.99 3.44
N PHE A 86 -11.63 -6.27 3.11
CA PHE A 86 -10.95 -6.80 1.93
C PHE A 86 -11.94 -6.97 0.79
N SER A 87 -11.72 -6.25 -0.31
CA SER A 87 -12.59 -6.30 -1.50
C SER A 87 -12.40 -7.62 -2.24
N GLN A 88 -13.49 -8.38 -2.36
CA GLN A 88 -13.56 -9.65 -3.08
C GLN A 88 -14.83 -9.68 -3.95
N PRO A 89 -14.96 -8.77 -4.92
CA PRO A 89 -16.14 -8.74 -5.78
C PRO A 89 -16.25 -10.04 -6.58
N GLU A 90 -17.45 -10.53 -6.73
CA GLU A 90 -17.78 -11.64 -7.61
C GLU A 90 -18.42 -11.09 -8.87
N ASP A 91 -17.77 -11.28 -10.01
CA ASP A 91 -18.31 -10.96 -11.32
C ASP A 91 -18.02 -12.06 -12.34
N TYR A 92 -18.63 -11.96 -13.50
CA TYR A 92 -18.50 -12.99 -14.55
C TYR A 92 -17.13 -13.00 -15.22
N TRP A 93 -16.43 -11.86 -15.25
CA TRP A 93 -15.24 -11.66 -16.08
C TRP A 93 -13.93 -11.82 -15.33
N HIS A 94 -13.93 -11.63 -14.01
CA HIS A 94 -12.72 -11.62 -13.21
C HIS A 94 -12.72 -12.74 -12.17
N MET A 95 -11.56 -13.28 -11.92
CA MET A 95 -11.38 -14.20 -10.80
C MET A 95 -11.51 -13.42 -9.49
N THR A 96 -12.39 -13.89 -8.60
CA THR A 96 -12.45 -13.36 -7.24
C THR A 96 -11.09 -13.42 -6.57
N PRO A 97 -10.58 -12.32 -6.00
CA PRO A 97 -9.31 -12.31 -5.30
C PRO A 97 -9.26 -13.40 -4.21
N ALA A 98 -8.16 -14.12 -4.13
CA ALA A 98 -7.97 -15.13 -3.09
C ALA A 98 -7.94 -14.49 -1.70
N ALA A 99 -8.38 -15.25 -0.68
CA ALA A 99 -8.28 -14.78 0.70
C ALA A 99 -6.83 -14.44 1.05
N PRO A 100 -6.60 -13.33 1.78
CA PRO A 100 -5.27 -12.91 2.18
C PRO A 100 -4.52 -13.99 2.97
N GLN A 101 -3.24 -14.15 2.67
CA GLN A 101 -2.36 -15.12 3.32
C GLN A 101 -1.04 -14.48 3.74
N GLY A 102 -0.37 -15.08 4.71
CA GLY A 102 0.94 -14.66 5.17
C GLY A 102 0.99 -14.41 6.68
N PHE A 103 2.19 -14.16 7.18
CA PHE A 103 2.49 -14.00 8.62
C PHE A 103 1.72 -12.85 9.29
N TRP A 104 1.29 -11.86 8.54
CA TRP A 104 0.62 -10.67 9.06
C TRP A 104 -0.88 -10.90 9.34
N VAL A 105 -1.50 -11.94 8.74
CA VAL A 105 -2.95 -12.19 8.78
C VAL A 105 -3.48 -12.34 10.21
N GLU A 106 -2.76 -13.05 11.07
CA GLU A 106 -3.17 -13.29 12.47
C GLU A 106 -3.31 -11.99 13.30
N HIS A 107 -2.64 -10.92 12.88
CA HIS A 107 -2.68 -9.62 13.56
C HIS A 107 -3.89 -8.75 13.16
N TRP A 108 -4.70 -9.19 12.21
CA TRP A 108 -5.81 -8.45 11.64
C TRP A 108 -7.15 -9.17 11.83
N GLU A 109 -8.21 -8.39 12.01
CA GLU A 109 -9.58 -8.84 11.76
C GLU A 109 -9.86 -8.61 10.28
N ILE A 110 -9.98 -9.70 9.50
CA ILE A 110 -10.19 -9.60 8.05
C ILE A 110 -11.65 -9.88 7.74
N GLN A 111 -12.30 -8.97 7.06
CA GLN A 111 -13.69 -9.07 6.65
C GLN A 111 -13.81 -8.86 5.15
N SER A 112 -14.30 -9.88 4.45
CA SER A 112 -14.57 -9.80 3.02
C SER A 112 -15.76 -8.87 2.75
N ILE A 113 -15.64 -8.04 1.72
CA ILE A 113 -16.70 -7.19 1.18
C ILE A 113 -16.82 -7.44 -0.32
N GLN A 114 -18.03 -7.45 -0.84
CA GLN A 114 -18.30 -7.60 -2.27
C GLN A 114 -18.63 -6.27 -2.96
N SER A 115 -18.89 -5.24 -2.16
CA SER A 115 -19.27 -3.91 -2.66
C SER A 115 -18.86 -2.81 -1.70
N LEU A 116 -18.81 -1.57 -2.20
CA LEU A 116 -18.62 -0.38 -1.37
C LEU A 116 -19.76 -0.18 -0.36
N GLN A 117 -20.99 -0.63 -0.66
CA GLN A 117 -22.11 -0.62 0.27
C GLN A 117 -21.88 -1.56 1.45
N ASP A 118 -21.23 -2.72 1.23
CA ASP A 118 -20.88 -3.62 2.33
C ASP A 118 -19.82 -2.97 3.21
N ALA A 119 -18.81 -2.34 2.62
CA ALA A 119 -17.83 -1.57 3.39
C ALA A 119 -18.49 -0.49 4.24
N GLN A 120 -19.40 0.29 3.65
CA GLN A 120 -20.12 1.37 4.36
C GLN A 120 -20.87 0.84 5.60
N ARG A 121 -21.56 -0.29 5.48
CA ARG A 121 -22.32 -0.90 6.61
C ARG A 121 -21.39 -1.34 7.75
N LEU A 122 -20.14 -1.66 7.46
CA LEU A 122 -19.14 -2.12 8.43
C LEU A 122 -18.37 -0.96 9.07
N VAL A 123 -18.37 0.21 8.44
CA VAL A 123 -17.79 1.44 8.97
C VAL A 123 -18.78 2.10 9.92
N LEU A 124 -18.77 1.64 11.17
CA LEU A 124 -19.61 2.21 12.21
C LEU A 124 -19.06 3.56 12.67
N ASP A 125 -19.97 4.49 13.04
CA ASP A 125 -19.63 5.80 13.59
C ASP A 125 -18.66 6.61 12.67
N PRO A 126 -19.01 6.80 11.40
CA PRO A 126 -18.11 7.41 10.40
C PRO A 126 -17.74 8.86 10.72
N GLN A 127 -18.63 9.61 11.41
CA GLN A 127 -18.37 11.01 11.81
C GLN A 127 -17.20 11.15 12.77
N ASN A 128 -16.79 10.09 13.47
CA ASN A 128 -15.65 10.05 14.38
C ASN A 128 -14.39 9.43 13.75
N LEU A 129 -14.33 9.36 12.42
CA LEU A 129 -13.18 8.82 11.70
C LEU A 129 -12.47 9.90 10.89
N LEU A 130 -11.15 9.85 10.91
CA LEU A 130 -10.28 10.50 9.93
C LEU A 130 -10.17 9.61 8.70
N PHE A 131 -10.58 10.10 7.54
CA PHE A 131 -10.37 9.41 6.27
C PHE A 131 -9.03 9.80 5.64
N ILE A 132 -8.28 8.79 5.15
CA ILE A 132 -7.04 8.98 4.41
C ILE A 132 -7.15 8.23 3.08
N GLY A 133 -7.25 8.96 1.97
CA GLY A 133 -7.38 8.37 0.64
C GLY A 133 -7.81 9.37 -0.42
N GLU A 134 -7.87 8.91 -1.66
CA GLU A 134 -8.23 9.70 -2.83
C GLU A 134 -9.75 9.79 -3.04
N GLN A 135 -10.52 8.81 -2.54
CA GLN A 135 -11.98 8.73 -2.71
C GLN A 135 -12.72 9.71 -1.76
N VAL A 136 -12.46 11.00 -1.93
CA VAL A 136 -12.98 12.07 -1.07
C VAL A 136 -14.52 12.14 -1.11
N ASP A 137 -15.11 11.97 -2.28
CA ASP A 137 -16.58 12.04 -2.42
C ASP A 137 -17.24 10.83 -1.77
N LEU A 138 -16.68 9.63 -1.91
CA LEU A 138 -17.12 8.43 -1.20
C LEU A 138 -17.10 8.64 0.32
N ALA A 139 -16.02 9.22 0.84
CA ALA A 139 -15.91 9.49 2.28
C ALA A 139 -16.99 10.46 2.76
N ARG A 140 -17.32 11.50 1.98
CA ARG A 140 -18.42 12.44 2.27
C ARG A 140 -19.80 11.75 2.24
N GLU A 141 -20.05 10.91 1.24
CA GLU A 141 -21.27 10.12 1.14
C GLU A 141 -21.45 9.19 2.35
N TRP A 142 -20.37 8.68 2.92
CA TRP A 142 -20.39 7.87 4.14
C TRP A 142 -20.53 8.71 5.42
N GLY A 143 -20.58 10.04 5.33
CA GLY A 143 -20.75 10.95 6.45
C GLY A 143 -19.45 11.25 7.21
N ILE A 144 -18.29 11.04 6.58
CA ILE A 144 -17.00 11.40 7.17
C ILE A 144 -16.70 12.86 6.81
N SER A 145 -16.41 13.67 7.82
CA SER A 145 -16.09 15.09 7.65
C SER A 145 -14.58 15.41 7.73
N ALA A 146 -13.85 14.64 8.53
CA ALA A 146 -12.40 14.78 8.67
C ALA A 146 -11.69 13.98 7.55
N ILE A 147 -11.37 14.64 6.44
CA ILE A 147 -10.81 13.99 5.24
C ILE A 147 -9.45 14.59 4.95
N ASN A 148 -8.41 13.74 4.93
CA ASN A 148 -7.04 14.14 4.56
C ASN A 148 -6.57 15.41 5.27
N THR A 149 -6.87 15.54 6.55
CA THR A 149 -6.59 16.80 7.29
C THR A 149 -5.09 17.12 7.29
N PRO A 150 -4.67 18.34 6.92
CA PRO A 150 -3.25 18.67 6.76
C PRO A 150 -2.42 18.42 8.01
N ALA A 151 -2.97 18.73 9.20
CA ALA A 151 -2.26 18.52 10.47
C ALA A 151 -1.96 17.04 10.72
N ALA A 152 -2.95 16.15 10.53
CA ALA A 152 -2.77 14.71 10.69
C ALA A 152 -1.79 14.13 9.65
N LEU A 153 -1.95 14.50 8.37
CA LEU A 153 -1.03 14.04 7.31
C LEU A 153 0.41 14.50 7.55
N SER A 154 0.62 15.76 7.98
CA SER A 154 1.96 16.27 8.28
C SER A 154 2.61 15.49 9.43
N ALA A 155 1.86 15.20 10.50
CA ALA A 155 2.36 14.39 11.61
C ALA A 155 2.74 12.97 11.13
N LEU A 156 1.86 12.29 10.38
CA LEU A 156 2.13 10.97 9.83
C LEU A 156 3.33 10.96 8.88
N HIS A 157 3.48 11.96 8.02
CA HIS A 157 4.62 12.06 7.11
C HIS A 157 5.93 12.26 7.85
N TYR A 158 5.92 13.06 8.93
CA TYR A 158 7.10 13.24 9.77
C TYR A 158 7.53 11.93 10.45
N GLU A 159 6.58 11.21 11.06
CA GLU A 159 6.86 9.94 11.71
C GLU A 159 7.34 8.85 10.73
N ARG A 160 6.82 8.84 9.50
CA ARG A 160 7.27 7.92 8.45
C ARG A 160 8.70 8.18 7.96
N ALA A 161 9.31 9.32 8.28
CA ALA A 161 10.74 9.54 8.03
C ALA A 161 11.61 8.58 8.85
N TYR A 162 11.14 8.17 10.04
CA TYR A 162 11.84 7.22 10.93
C TYR A 162 11.31 5.81 10.72
N LYS A 163 12.16 4.96 10.14
CA LYS A 163 11.78 3.60 9.75
C LYS A 163 11.83 2.64 10.95
N THR A 164 10.84 1.78 11.05
CA THR A 164 10.84 0.66 11.99
C THR A 164 11.87 -0.40 11.57
N THR A 165 12.22 -1.31 12.47
CA THR A 165 13.11 -2.44 12.17
C THR A 165 12.55 -3.32 11.05
N TYR A 166 11.22 -3.51 11.00
CA TYR A 166 10.52 -4.20 9.93
C TYR A 166 10.70 -3.50 8.58
N GLU A 167 10.47 -2.18 8.51
CA GLU A 167 10.64 -1.39 7.28
C GLU A 167 12.09 -1.39 6.80
N ILE A 168 13.06 -1.31 7.72
CA ILE A 168 14.49 -1.42 7.38
C ILE A 168 14.79 -2.78 6.77
N ALA A 169 14.21 -3.85 7.31
CA ALA A 169 14.37 -5.19 6.77
C ALA A 169 13.79 -5.32 5.35
N CYS A 170 12.60 -4.79 5.12
CA CYS A 170 11.98 -4.72 3.79
C CYS A 170 12.82 -3.91 2.80
N LEU A 171 13.31 -2.73 3.21
CA LEU A 171 14.17 -1.88 2.38
C LEU A 171 15.49 -2.58 2.01
N ARG A 172 16.09 -3.33 2.94
CA ARG A 172 17.30 -4.12 2.64
C ARG A 172 17.04 -5.19 1.58
N GLN A 173 15.90 -5.91 1.67
CA GLN A 173 15.53 -6.89 0.65
C GLN A 173 15.27 -6.24 -0.70
N ALA A 174 14.55 -5.12 -0.74
CA ALA A 174 14.31 -4.35 -1.96
C ALA A 174 15.62 -3.88 -2.61
N ASN A 175 16.56 -3.37 -1.81
CA ASN A 175 17.87 -2.97 -2.31
C ASN A 175 18.69 -4.15 -2.88
N GLN A 176 18.61 -5.34 -2.27
CA GLN A 176 19.26 -6.53 -2.80
C GLN A 176 18.72 -6.93 -4.17
N ILE A 177 17.41 -6.76 -4.40
CA ILE A 177 16.79 -6.97 -5.70
C ILE A 177 17.28 -5.90 -6.70
N ALA A 178 17.23 -4.63 -6.30
CA ALA A 178 17.64 -3.51 -7.15
C ALA A 178 19.12 -3.62 -7.60
N VAL A 179 20.02 -4.05 -6.71
CA VAL A 179 21.44 -4.26 -7.03
C VAL A 179 21.63 -5.24 -8.20
N LYS A 180 20.83 -6.30 -8.28
CA LYS A 180 20.88 -7.24 -9.43
C LYS A 180 20.52 -6.52 -10.73
N GLY A 181 19.47 -5.71 -10.72
CA GLY A 181 19.07 -4.91 -11.88
C GLY A 181 20.17 -3.92 -12.32
N HIS A 182 20.74 -3.17 -11.36
CA HIS A 182 21.80 -2.22 -11.64
C HIS A 182 23.06 -2.88 -12.18
N SER A 183 23.45 -4.06 -11.69
CA SER A 183 24.61 -4.80 -12.23
C SER A 183 24.40 -5.23 -13.68
N VAL A 184 23.18 -5.64 -14.04
CA VAL A 184 22.83 -5.99 -15.44
C VAL A 184 22.80 -4.73 -16.30
N ALA A 185 22.26 -3.63 -15.83
CA ALA A 185 22.24 -2.34 -16.53
C ALA A 185 23.66 -1.83 -16.81
N GLU A 186 24.58 -1.90 -15.83
CA GLU A 186 26.00 -1.55 -16.01
C GLU A 186 26.66 -2.42 -17.09
N THR A 187 26.39 -3.72 -17.07
CA THR A 187 26.92 -4.65 -18.07
C THR A 187 26.43 -4.30 -19.48
N GLY A 188 25.13 -4.03 -19.62
CA GLY A 188 24.51 -3.62 -20.89
C GLY A 188 25.06 -2.31 -21.41
N PHE A 189 25.24 -1.30 -20.53
CA PHE A 189 25.85 -0.04 -20.89
C PHE A 189 27.28 -0.21 -21.42
N ARG A 190 28.13 -0.99 -20.74
CA ARG A 190 29.49 -1.28 -21.16
C ARG A 190 29.55 -2.07 -22.47
N ALA A 191 28.51 -2.84 -22.79
CA ALA A 191 28.40 -3.58 -24.04
C ALA A 191 27.85 -2.74 -25.21
N GLY A 192 27.51 -1.46 -24.99
CA GLY A 192 26.95 -0.57 -26.00
C GLY A 192 25.50 -0.87 -26.38
N GLN A 193 24.73 -1.47 -25.45
CA GLN A 193 23.30 -1.68 -25.64
C GLN A 193 22.53 -0.34 -25.64
N SER A 194 21.43 -0.30 -26.36
CA SER A 194 20.53 0.86 -26.36
C SER A 194 19.85 1.08 -25.01
N GLU A 195 19.35 2.28 -24.77
CA GLU A 195 18.56 2.64 -23.57
C GLU A 195 17.40 1.68 -23.35
N PHE A 196 16.68 1.30 -24.42
CA PHE A 196 15.59 0.34 -24.37
C PHE A 196 16.06 -1.05 -23.90
N GLU A 197 17.16 -1.57 -24.47
CA GLU A 197 17.68 -2.89 -24.09
C GLU A 197 18.16 -2.90 -22.65
N ILE A 198 18.79 -1.84 -22.16
CA ILE A 198 19.22 -1.69 -20.76
C ILE A 198 18.02 -1.65 -19.82
N ALA A 199 16.99 -0.84 -20.14
CA ALA A 199 15.77 -0.76 -19.34
C ALA A 199 15.07 -2.13 -19.25
N HIS A 200 14.93 -2.82 -20.38
CA HIS A 200 14.31 -4.14 -20.44
C HIS A 200 15.13 -5.20 -19.68
N ALA A 201 16.44 -5.21 -19.81
CA ALA A 201 17.33 -6.10 -19.08
C ALA A 201 17.28 -5.86 -17.56
N TYR A 202 17.18 -4.60 -17.13
CA TYR A 202 16.99 -4.23 -15.72
C TYR A 202 15.70 -4.84 -15.16
N LEU A 203 14.55 -4.59 -15.81
CA LEU A 203 13.26 -5.11 -15.38
C LEU A 203 13.23 -6.65 -15.36
N GLY A 204 13.83 -7.29 -16.36
CA GLY A 204 13.98 -8.74 -16.40
C GLY A 204 14.81 -9.30 -15.24
N ALA A 205 15.90 -8.63 -14.87
CA ALA A 205 16.77 -9.04 -13.77
C ALA A 205 16.10 -8.92 -12.39
N ILE A 206 15.29 -7.91 -12.18
CA ILE A 206 14.51 -7.73 -10.94
C ILE A 206 13.19 -8.50 -10.94
N GLN A 207 12.79 -9.08 -12.08
CA GLN A 207 11.52 -9.81 -12.26
C GLN A 207 10.29 -8.96 -11.92
N HIS A 208 10.29 -7.70 -12.29
CA HIS A 208 9.19 -6.77 -12.06
C HIS A 208 8.72 -6.16 -13.38
N ARG A 209 7.44 -5.83 -13.44
CA ARG A 209 6.90 -4.94 -14.45
C ARG A 209 7.22 -3.49 -14.09
N GLU A 210 7.23 -2.59 -15.05
CA GLU A 210 7.50 -1.17 -14.81
C GLU A 210 6.55 -0.56 -13.76
N GLN A 211 5.26 -0.93 -13.78
CA GLN A 211 4.25 -0.47 -12.82
C GLN A 211 4.51 -0.97 -11.38
N GLN A 212 5.31 -2.01 -11.21
CA GLN A 212 5.67 -2.55 -9.89
C GLN A 212 6.94 -1.91 -9.34
N ALA A 213 7.69 -1.19 -10.18
CA ALA A 213 8.84 -0.42 -9.73
C ALA A 213 8.40 0.79 -8.88
N PRO A 214 9.21 1.26 -7.93
CA PRO A 214 8.86 2.39 -7.06
C PRO A 214 8.70 3.71 -7.83
N TYR A 215 9.27 3.81 -9.02
CA TYR A 215 9.18 4.92 -9.99
C TYR A 215 9.64 4.45 -11.37
N GLY A 216 9.24 5.16 -12.41
CA GLY A 216 9.66 4.86 -13.78
C GLY A 216 11.18 4.97 -13.94
N ALA A 217 11.79 4.02 -14.66
CA ALA A 217 13.22 4.04 -14.91
C ALA A 217 13.57 5.15 -15.92
N ILE A 218 14.62 5.91 -15.62
CA ILE A 218 15.22 6.85 -16.56
C ILE A 218 16.56 6.25 -16.98
N VAL A 219 16.67 5.87 -18.26
CA VAL A 219 17.91 5.39 -18.89
C VAL A 219 18.25 6.37 -20.00
N ALA A 220 19.37 7.05 -19.90
CA ALA A 220 19.82 8.04 -20.87
C ALA A 220 21.30 7.81 -21.22
N GLN A 221 21.61 7.86 -22.51
CA GLN A 221 22.96 7.77 -23.07
C GLN A 221 23.21 9.02 -23.94
N ASN A 222 24.45 9.47 -23.98
CA ASN A 222 24.87 10.57 -24.87
C ASN A 222 25.24 10.05 -26.26
#